data_808a945dca03aa6dddee9d3172f869fb
#
_entry.id   808a945dca03aa6dddee9d3172f869fb
#
_cell.length_a   1.000
_cell.length_b   1.000
_cell.length_c   1.000
_cell.angle_alpha   90.00
_cell.angle_beta   90.00
_cell.angle_gamma   90.00
#
_symmetry.space_group_name_H-M   'P 1'
#
loop_
_entity.id
_entity.type
_entity.pdbx_description
1 polymer ?
#
loop_
_entity_poly.entity_id
_entity_poly.type
_entity_poly.pdbx_seq_one_letter_code
_entity_poly.pdbx_strand_id
1 'polypeptide(L)'
;ARCLPDLFDPVTGMVWDLKFTHSIKPALLYKQAEGMGWYGQIASNARLLGSALDAPVKPGGLVVMQTSGAPLAIALRFGPEAIALAESQCHEAWTRLRDCEAADVWPAYEYDAGQTMGVPRWHRFEDDAA
;
A
#
# COMPACT_ATOMS: atom_id res chain seq x y z
N ALA A 1 -5.61 -4.59 16.17
CA ALA A 1 -5.28 -4.46 14.74
C ALA A 1 -5.42 -5.82 14.07
N ARG A 2 -5.75 -5.85 12.78
CA ARG A 2 -5.82 -7.06 11.97
C ARG A 2 -4.93 -6.88 10.76
N CYS A 3 -4.17 -7.91 10.39
CA CYS A 3 -3.51 -7.98 9.10
C CYS A 3 -3.89 -9.29 8.40
N LEU A 4 -3.99 -9.24 7.08
CA LEU A 4 -4.15 -10.41 6.23
C LEU A 4 -3.10 -10.26 5.13
N PRO A 5 -1.86 -10.74 5.36
CA PRO A 5 -0.86 -10.75 4.31
C PRO A 5 -1.31 -11.70 3.20
N ASP A 6 -1.12 -11.30 1.96
CA ASP A 6 -1.50 -12.15 0.81
C ASP A 6 -0.63 -13.41 0.74
N LEU A 7 0.66 -13.25 1.04
CA LEU A 7 1.64 -14.34 1.02
C LEU A 7 2.60 -14.23 2.21
N PHE A 8 2.87 -15.36 2.83
CA PHE A 8 3.90 -15.50 3.85
C PHE A 8 4.77 -16.72 3.54
N ASP A 9 6.07 -16.50 3.48
CA ASP A 9 7.04 -17.57 3.33
C ASP A 9 7.64 -17.94 4.70
N PRO A 10 7.26 -19.08 5.27
CA PRO A 10 7.74 -19.49 6.59
C PRO A 10 9.23 -19.87 6.60
N VAL A 11 9.81 -20.16 5.44
CA VAL A 11 11.24 -20.54 5.35
C VAL A 11 12.13 -19.31 5.49
N THR A 12 11.76 -18.21 4.82
CA THR A 12 12.52 -16.95 4.87
C THR A 12 12.02 -15.98 5.92
N GLY A 13 10.82 -16.20 6.47
CA GLY A 13 10.15 -15.28 7.38
C GLY A 13 9.71 -13.98 6.68
N MET A 14 9.42 -14.04 5.38
CA MET A 14 9.10 -12.86 4.60
C MET A 14 7.62 -12.78 4.24
N VAL A 15 7.06 -11.58 4.34
CA VAL A 15 5.70 -11.23 3.89
C VAL A 15 5.78 -10.58 2.52
N TRP A 16 4.91 -11.01 1.63
CA TRP A 16 4.73 -10.46 0.30
C TRP A 16 3.28 -10.03 0.13
N ASP A 17 3.07 -9.03 -0.70
CA ASP A 17 1.75 -8.49 -0.98
C ASP A 17 1.47 -8.56 -2.48
N LEU A 18 0.25 -8.96 -2.84
CA LEU A 18 -0.19 -9.09 -4.23
C LEU A 18 -0.82 -7.79 -4.69
N LYS A 19 -0.32 -7.25 -5.78
CA LYS A 19 -0.82 -6.00 -6.37
C LYS A 19 -1.21 -6.18 -7.83
N PHE A 20 -2.32 -5.56 -8.18
CA PHE A 20 -2.75 -5.43 -9.57
C PHE A 20 -2.47 -4.01 -10.04
N THR A 21 -1.87 -3.89 -11.20
CA THR A 21 -1.53 -2.59 -11.80
C THR A 21 -1.81 -2.60 -13.29
N HIS A 22 -2.03 -1.43 -13.83
CA HIS A 22 -2.21 -1.24 -15.28
C HIS A 22 -0.89 -1.41 -16.04
N SER A 23 0.24 -1.09 -15.42
CA SER A 23 1.56 -1.18 -16.03
C SER A 23 2.63 -1.55 -15.01
N ILE A 24 3.52 -2.46 -15.42
CA ILE A 24 4.71 -2.84 -14.64
C ILE A 24 5.96 -2.06 -15.02
N LYS A 25 5.85 -1.00 -15.84
CA LYS A 25 6.99 -0.11 -16.15
C LYS A 25 7.55 0.46 -14.84
N PRO A 26 8.85 0.33 -14.55
CA PRO A 26 9.41 0.65 -13.23
C PRO A 26 9.05 2.03 -12.71
N ALA A 27 9.20 3.08 -13.55
CA ALA A 27 8.91 4.45 -13.14
C ALA A 27 7.44 4.68 -12.72
N LEU A 28 6.48 4.03 -13.39
CA LEU A 28 5.06 4.12 -13.05
C LEU A 28 4.74 3.29 -11.82
N LEU A 29 5.33 2.10 -11.73
CA LEU A 29 5.13 1.19 -10.62
C LEU A 29 5.65 1.76 -9.30
N TYR A 30 6.86 2.34 -9.29
CA TYR A 30 7.43 2.96 -8.09
C TYR A 30 6.61 4.16 -7.63
N LYS A 31 6.19 5.02 -8.55
CA LYS A 31 5.31 6.15 -8.24
C LYS A 31 3.97 5.70 -7.65
N GLN A 32 3.41 4.62 -8.19
CA GLN A 32 2.17 4.05 -7.66
C GLN A 32 2.38 3.43 -6.29
N ALA A 33 3.46 2.67 -6.09
CA ALA A 33 3.79 2.04 -4.82
C ALA A 33 3.96 3.08 -3.69
N GLU A 34 4.65 4.18 -3.99
CA GLU A 34 4.82 5.30 -3.07
C GLU A 34 3.47 5.99 -2.79
N GLY A 35 2.76 6.42 -3.83
CA GLY A 35 1.51 7.17 -3.69
C GLY A 35 0.38 6.39 -3.01
N MET A 36 0.39 5.06 -3.09
CA MET A 36 -0.59 4.18 -2.45
C MET A 36 -0.10 3.58 -1.13
N GLY A 37 1.09 3.95 -0.66
CA GLY A 37 1.62 3.48 0.63
C GLY A 37 1.92 1.99 0.70
N TRP A 38 2.23 1.33 -0.42
CA TRP A 38 2.47 -0.12 -0.44
C TRP A 38 3.66 -0.55 0.41
N TYR A 39 4.69 0.27 0.49
CA TYR A 39 5.87 -0.01 1.34
C TYR A 39 5.47 -0.11 2.81
N GLY A 40 4.79 0.91 3.34
CA GLY A 40 4.33 0.94 4.73
C GLY A 40 3.32 -0.17 5.04
N GLN A 41 2.46 -0.54 4.08
CA GLN A 41 1.50 -1.63 4.22
C GLN A 41 2.21 -2.97 4.47
N ILE A 42 3.25 -3.29 3.68
CA ILE A 42 3.99 -4.56 3.83
C ILE A 42 4.75 -4.60 5.15
N ALA A 43 5.39 -3.49 5.55
CA ALA A 43 6.05 -3.41 6.84
C ALA A 43 5.08 -3.56 8.02
N SER A 44 3.90 -2.97 7.92
CA SER A 44 2.83 -3.12 8.91
C SER A 44 2.34 -4.56 9.00
N ASN A 45 2.13 -5.23 7.87
CA ASN A 45 1.77 -6.65 7.84
C ASN A 45 2.86 -7.53 8.46
N ALA A 46 4.13 -7.28 8.15
CA ALA A 46 5.25 -8.01 8.73
C ALA A 46 5.32 -7.85 10.24
N ARG A 47 5.15 -6.62 10.73
CA ARG A 47 5.14 -6.30 12.17
C ARG A 47 4.01 -7.01 12.91
N LEU A 48 2.79 -6.94 12.38
CA LEU A 48 1.61 -7.54 13.00
C LEU A 48 1.68 -9.06 12.99
N LEU A 49 2.13 -9.65 11.87
CA LEU A 49 2.31 -11.10 11.78
C LEU A 49 3.43 -11.58 12.70
N GLY A 50 4.55 -10.87 12.76
CA GLY A 50 5.66 -11.18 13.67
C GLY A 50 5.21 -11.17 15.13
N SER A 51 4.41 -10.19 15.52
CA SER A 51 3.81 -10.12 16.86
C SER A 51 2.85 -11.28 17.12
N ALA A 52 2.06 -11.69 16.13
CA ALA A 52 1.11 -12.79 16.29
C ALA A 52 1.78 -14.17 16.34
N LEU A 53 2.90 -14.35 15.67
CA LEU A 53 3.66 -15.60 15.62
C LEU A 53 4.75 -15.69 16.69
N ASP A 54 4.99 -14.60 17.43
CA ASP A 54 6.15 -14.45 18.33
C ASP A 54 7.48 -14.80 17.63
N ALA A 55 7.62 -14.33 16.39
CA ALA A 55 8.75 -14.65 15.51
C ALA A 55 9.15 -13.45 14.66
N PRO A 56 10.43 -13.36 14.25
CA PRO A 56 10.87 -12.29 13.35
C PRO A 56 10.26 -12.48 11.96
N VAL A 57 9.46 -11.52 11.54
CA VAL A 57 8.89 -11.44 10.19
C VAL A 57 9.38 -10.15 9.53
N LYS A 58 9.74 -10.24 8.26
CA LYS A 58 10.34 -9.13 7.50
C LYS A 58 9.50 -8.78 6.26
N PRO A 59 9.52 -7.51 5.83
CA PRO A 59 9.01 -7.15 4.51
C PRO A 59 9.79 -7.87 3.41
N GLY A 60 9.11 -8.63 2.58
CA GLY A 60 9.72 -9.36 1.45
C GLY A 60 9.68 -8.56 0.16
N GLY A 61 8.52 -8.13 -0.23
CA GLY A 61 8.31 -7.38 -1.47
C GLY A 61 6.90 -7.48 -2.03
N LEU A 62 6.80 -7.27 -3.32
CA LEU A 62 5.54 -7.25 -4.07
C LEU A 62 5.51 -8.36 -5.11
N VAL A 63 4.37 -9.02 -5.25
CA VAL A 63 4.03 -9.77 -6.45
C VAL A 63 3.05 -8.92 -7.25
N VAL A 64 3.47 -8.44 -8.40
CA VAL A 64 2.71 -7.47 -9.20
C VAL A 64 2.20 -8.12 -10.47
N MET A 65 0.91 -8.02 -10.70
CA MET A 65 0.23 -8.52 -11.89
C MET A 65 -0.26 -7.36 -12.76
N GLN A 66 0.13 -7.37 -14.03
CA GLN A 66 -0.35 -6.40 -15.00
C GLN A 66 -1.74 -6.81 -15.50
N THR A 67 -2.68 -5.86 -15.49
CA THR A 67 -4.08 -6.10 -15.87
C THR A 67 -4.42 -5.65 -17.29
N SER A 68 -3.51 -4.92 -17.96
CA SER A 68 -3.72 -4.44 -19.33
C SER A 68 -2.62 -4.93 -20.27
N GLY A 69 -3.00 -5.22 -21.50
CA GLY A 69 -2.10 -5.80 -22.50
C GLY A 69 -1.88 -7.29 -22.26
N ALA A 70 -0.67 -7.78 -22.52
CA ALA A 70 -0.31 -9.15 -22.21
C ALA A 70 -0.28 -9.38 -20.71
N PRO A 71 -0.94 -10.42 -20.17
CA PRO A 71 -0.88 -10.72 -18.74
C PRO A 71 0.55 -11.05 -18.36
N LEU A 72 1.06 -10.33 -17.37
CA LEU A 72 2.42 -10.50 -16.89
C LEU A 72 2.44 -10.36 -15.37
N ALA A 73 3.15 -11.27 -14.70
CA ALA A 73 3.37 -11.22 -13.26
C ALA A 73 4.86 -11.14 -12.98
N ILE A 74 5.25 -10.28 -12.05
CA ILE A 74 6.63 -10.15 -11.60
C ILE A 74 6.69 -10.15 -10.08
N ALA A 75 7.73 -10.74 -9.52
CA ALA A 75 8.06 -10.63 -8.11
C ALA A 75 9.18 -9.60 -7.93
N LEU A 76 8.93 -8.60 -7.12
CA LEU A 76 9.86 -7.52 -6.80
C LEU A 76 10.26 -7.61 -5.34
N ARG A 77 11.45 -8.10 -5.08
CA ARG A 77 11.99 -8.15 -3.73
C ARG A 77 12.45 -6.76 -3.28
N PHE A 78 12.12 -6.40 -2.04
CA PHE A 78 12.62 -5.17 -1.46
C PHE A 78 14.12 -5.27 -1.16
N GLY A 79 14.87 -4.32 -1.71
CA GLY A 79 16.25 -4.08 -1.30
C GLY A 79 16.33 -3.33 0.03
N PRO A 80 17.55 -3.14 0.59
CA PRO A 80 17.74 -2.49 1.88
C PRO A 80 17.09 -1.10 1.99
N GLU A 81 17.16 -0.29 0.94
CA GLU A 81 16.57 1.05 0.91
C GLU A 81 15.04 0.99 0.94
N ALA A 82 14.43 0.06 0.19
CA ALA A 82 12.99 -0.13 0.20
C ALA A 82 12.49 -0.66 1.55
N ILE A 83 13.25 -1.53 2.21
CA ILE A 83 12.94 -2.00 3.56
C ILE A 83 13.01 -0.83 4.56
N ALA A 84 14.06 -0.01 4.52
CA ALA A 84 14.20 1.14 5.39
C ALA A 84 13.05 2.15 5.19
N LEU A 85 12.66 2.41 3.94
CA LEU A 85 11.50 3.24 3.62
C LEU A 85 10.20 2.65 4.19
N ALA A 86 9.99 1.36 3.99
CA ALA A 86 8.81 0.64 4.46
C ALA A 86 8.68 0.69 6.00
N GLU A 87 9.79 0.46 6.70
CA GLU A 87 9.84 0.53 8.16
C GLU A 87 9.62 1.95 8.68
N SER A 88 10.19 2.97 8.03
CA SER A 88 9.99 4.39 8.36
C SER A 88 8.53 4.79 8.20
N GLN A 89 7.91 4.47 7.07
CA GLN A 89 6.48 4.76 6.83
C GLN A 89 5.57 4.03 7.83
N CYS A 90 5.87 2.78 8.13
CA CYS A 90 5.14 2.02 9.12
C CYS A 90 5.27 2.67 10.51
N HIS A 91 6.47 3.03 10.93
CA HIS A 91 6.72 3.67 12.23
C HIS A 91 5.98 5.02 12.35
N GLU A 92 6.05 5.84 11.33
CA GLU A 92 5.35 7.14 11.28
C GLU A 92 3.83 6.96 11.40
N ALA A 93 3.25 6.03 10.63
CA ALA A 93 1.82 5.75 10.67
C ALA A 93 1.36 5.25 12.06
N TRP A 94 2.12 4.36 12.68
CA TRP A 94 1.80 3.86 14.02
C TRP A 94 1.99 4.92 15.11
N THR A 95 2.97 5.80 14.98
CA THR A 95 3.17 6.94 15.90
C THR A 95 1.98 7.88 15.80
N ARG A 96 1.60 8.26 14.59
CA ARG A 96 0.45 9.13 14.35
C ARG A 96 -0.85 8.55 14.88
N LEU A 97 -1.05 7.24 14.70
CA LEU A 97 -2.22 6.53 15.24
C LEU A 97 -2.28 6.65 16.77
N ARG A 98 -1.17 6.37 17.47
CA ARG A 98 -1.11 6.49 18.93
C ARG A 98 -1.35 7.90 19.42
N ASP A 99 -0.80 8.89 18.72
CA ASP A 99 -0.99 10.30 19.07
C ASP A 99 -2.47 10.70 18.92
N CYS A 100 -3.14 10.24 17.87
CA CYS A 100 -4.58 10.44 17.68
C CYS A 100 -5.40 9.77 18.78
N GLU A 101 -5.07 8.55 19.14
CA GLU A 101 -5.72 7.81 20.23
C GLU A 101 -5.52 8.51 21.58
N ALA A 102 -4.31 8.97 21.88
CA ALA A 102 -4.00 9.63 23.13
C ALA A 102 -4.66 11.00 23.28
N ALA A 103 -4.80 11.73 22.19
CA ALA A 103 -5.43 13.06 22.17
C ALA A 103 -6.95 13.00 21.97
N ASP A 104 -7.50 11.84 21.59
CA ASP A 104 -8.87 11.66 21.11
C ASP A 104 -9.25 12.63 19.97
N VAL A 105 -8.25 12.93 19.12
CA VAL A 105 -8.39 13.83 17.97
C VAL A 105 -8.00 13.09 16.71
N TRP A 106 -8.98 12.95 15.82
CA TRP A 106 -8.83 12.24 14.55
C TRP A 106 -8.87 13.24 13.41
N PRO A 107 -7.72 13.63 12.84
CA PRO A 107 -7.71 14.53 11.70
C PRO A 107 -8.45 13.89 10.54
N ALA A 108 -9.51 14.55 10.09
CA ALA A 108 -10.26 14.20 8.90
C ALA A 108 -9.87 15.13 7.76
N TYR A 109 -10.17 14.72 6.55
CA TYR A 109 -10.18 15.66 5.44
C TYR A 109 -11.26 16.69 5.71
N GLU A 110 -10.88 17.98 5.63
CA GLU A 110 -11.86 19.07 5.69
C GLU A 110 -12.67 19.06 4.38
N TYR A 111 -13.82 18.45 4.44
CA TYR A 111 -14.84 18.64 3.42
C TYR A 111 -15.78 19.73 3.88
N ASP A 112 -15.95 20.78 3.09
CA ASP A 112 -16.99 21.76 3.34
C ASP A 112 -18.35 21.07 3.34
N ALA A 113 -19.14 21.31 4.36
CA ALA A 113 -20.51 20.78 4.44
C ALA A 113 -21.30 21.27 3.22
N GLY A 114 -21.68 20.34 2.35
CA GLY A 114 -22.38 20.63 1.10
C GLY A 114 -21.55 20.47 -0.17
N GLN A 115 -20.26 20.05 -0.08
CA GLN A 115 -19.52 19.63 -1.27
C GLN A 115 -20.20 18.44 -1.92
N THR A 116 -20.57 18.60 -3.18
CA THR A 116 -21.10 17.50 -3.98
C THR A 116 -19.92 16.81 -4.70
N MET A 117 -19.82 15.50 -4.54
CA MET A 117 -18.83 14.72 -5.28
C MET A 117 -19.19 14.72 -6.76
N GLY A 118 -18.37 15.40 -7.56
CA GLY A 118 -18.52 15.43 -9.02
C GLY A 118 -17.95 14.19 -9.68
N VAL A 119 -18.38 13.94 -10.90
CA VAL A 119 -17.80 12.90 -11.75
C VAL A 119 -16.42 13.38 -12.23
N PRO A 120 -15.34 12.56 -12.11
CA PRO A 120 -14.03 12.91 -12.63
C PRO A 120 -14.09 13.30 -14.12
N ARG A 121 -13.22 14.23 -14.54
CA ARG A 121 -13.23 14.74 -15.93
C ARG A 121 -13.15 13.65 -17.00
N TRP A 122 -12.46 12.55 -16.74
CA TRP A 122 -12.35 11.43 -17.67
C TRP A 122 -13.62 10.55 -17.78
N HIS A 123 -14.64 10.82 -16.97
CA HIS A 123 -15.94 10.19 -17.06
C HIS A 123 -17.02 11.14 -17.62
N ARG A 124 -16.64 12.35 -18.03
CA ARG A 124 -17.56 13.17 -18.78
C ARG A 124 -17.73 12.52 -20.14
N PHE A 125 -18.87 11.90 -20.34
CA PHE A 125 -19.28 11.49 -21.68
C PHE A 125 -19.29 12.76 -22.54
N GLU A 126 -18.57 12.75 -23.65
CA GLU A 126 -18.69 13.79 -24.65
C GLU A 126 -20.10 13.65 -25.27
N ASP A 127 -21.07 14.32 -24.67
CA ASP A 127 -22.32 14.66 -25.35
C ASP A 127 -22.07 15.89 -26.23
N ASP A 128 -21.13 15.76 -27.17
CA ASP A 128 -20.90 16.74 -28.22
C ASP A 128 -20.76 16.01 -29.56
N ALA A 129 -21.85 15.39 -29.97
CA ALA A 129 -22.09 15.00 -31.35
C ALA A 129 -23.53 15.38 -31.71
N ALA A 130 -23.75 16.67 -31.90
CA ALA A 130 -24.90 17.17 -32.63
C ALA A 130 -24.42 18.26 -33.59
#